data_34a193459ea52ff24322c4399636fba9
#
_entry.id   34a193459ea52ff24322c4399636fba9
#
_cell.length_a   1.000
_cell.length_b   1.000
_cell.length_c   1.000
_cell.angle_alpha   90.00
_cell.angle_beta   90.00
_cell.angle_gamma   90.00
#
_symmetry.space_group_name_H-M   'P 1'
#
loop_
_entity.id
_entity.type
_entity.pdbx_description
1 polymer ?
#
loop_
_entity_poly.entity_id
_entity_poly.type
_entity_poly.pdbx_seq_one_letter_code
_entity_poly.pdbx_strand_id
1 'polypeptide(L)'
;MIRGVKFVSIPTRDQDRALAFWTEKMGFVVATDQPFSETQRWIELRIPGADTRFVLFTPDGHEDRIGTSFNGAFACDNVEKTYEELSARGVEFTSPPKKEPWGTYAVFKDPDGNQFVMGTAR
;
A
#
# COMPACT_ATOMS: atom_id res chain seq x y z
N MET A 1 16.02 -22.49 -3.36
CA MET A 1 16.49 -21.30 -2.62
C MET A 1 15.45 -20.21 -2.68
N ILE A 2 15.46 -19.35 -1.68
CA ILE A 2 14.56 -18.19 -1.66
C ILE A 2 14.85 -17.31 -2.87
N ARG A 3 13.78 -16.80 -3.53
CA ARG A 3 13.89 -16.05 -4.78
C ARG A 3 13.32 -14.63 -4.71
N GLY A 4 12.77 -14.26 -3.58
CA GLY A 4 12.24 -12.92 -3.39
C GLY A 4 11.17 -12.88 -2.32
N VAL A 5 10.51 -11.73 -2.22
CA VAL A 5 9.35 -11.56 -1.34
C VAL A 5 8.10 -11.80 -2.17
N LYS A 6 7.31 -12.80 -1.79
CA LYS A 6 6.12 -13.19 -2.53
C LYS A 6 5.01 -12.15 -2.41
N PHE A 7 4.71 -11.76 -1.17
CA PHE A 7 3.73 -10.72 -0.91
C PHE A 7 4.01 -10.03 0.43
N VAL A 8 3.40 -8.86 0.61
CA VAL A 8 3.33 -8.18 1.90
C VAL A 8 1.86 -8.00 2.24
N SER A 9 1.50 -8.15 3.52
CA SER A 9 0.12 -8.01 3.99
C SER A 9 -0.10 -6.64 4.58
N ILE A 10 -1.23 -6.05 4.24
CA ILE A 10 -1.69 -4.79 4.81
C ILE A 10 -2.96 -5.08 5.60
N PRO A 11 -2.96 -4.84 6.91
CA PRO A 11 -4.15 -5.09 7.72
C PRO A 11 -5.21 -4.03 7.44
N THR A 12 -6.47 -4.43 7.51
CA THR A 12 -7.60 -3.52 7.28
C THR A 12 -8.80 -3.97 8.10
N ARG A 13 -9.61 -3.00 8.54
CA ARG A 13 -10.90 -3.27 9.18
C ARG A 13 -12.01 -3.51 8.17
N ASP A 14 -11.79 -3.06 6.92
CA ASP A 14 -12.83 -3.08 5.89
C ASP A 14 -12.18 -3.38 4.55
N GLN A 15 -12.24 -4.64 4.13
CA GLN A 15 -11.59 -5.07 2.91
C GLN A 15 -12.18 -4.42 1.65
N ASP A 16 -13.48 -4.15 1.61
CA ASP A 16 -14.08 -3.48 0.45
C ASP A 16 -13.60 -2.04 0.33
N ARG A 17 -13.52 -1.33 1.44
CA ARG A 17 -13.01 0.05 1.45
C ARG A 17 -11.53 0.09 1.08
N ALA A 18 -10.73 -0.83 1.62
CA ALA A 18 -9.32 -0.93 1.29
C ALA A 18 -9.13 -1.26 -0.19
N LEU A 19 -9.91 -2.21 -0.71
CA LEU A 19 -9.85 -2.59 -2.12
C LEU A 19 -10.13 -1.39 -3.03
N ALA A 20 -11.16 -0.63 -2.73
CA ALA A 20 -11.50 0.57 -3.51
C ALA A 20 -10.34 1.58 -3.50
N PHE A 21 -9.74 1.83 -2.35
CA PHE A 21 -8.61 2.76 -2.23
C PHE A 21 -7.41 2.32 -3.08
N TRP A 22 -6.98 1.07 -2.92
CA TRP A 22 -5.76 0.59 -3.58
C TRP A 22 -5.93 0.39 -5.08
N THR A 23 -7.14 0.09 -5.55
CA THR A 23 -7.40 -0.04 -6.99
C THR A 23 -7.74 1.29 -7.65
N GLU A 24 -8.65 2.06 -7.07
CA GLU A 24 -9.17 3.27 -7.73
C GLU A 24 -8.23 4.47 -7.56
N LYS A 25 -7.61 4.63 -6.39
CA LYS A 25 -6.71 5.76 -6.14
C LYS A 25 -5.25 5.44 -6.41
N MET A 26 -4.80 4.26 -5.99
CA MET A 26 -3.40 3.88 -6.14
C MET A 26 -3.08 3.20 -7.47
N GLY A 27 -4.09 2.69 -8.17
CA GLY A 27 -3.91 2.06 -9.47
C GLY A 27 -3.40 0.62 -9.43
N PHE A 28 -3.51 -0.05 -8.29
CA PHE A 28 -3.15 -1.46 -8.19
C PHE A 28 -4.24 -2.31 -8.86
N VAL A 29 -3.90 -3.54 -9.25
CA VAL A 29 -4.77 -4.42 -10.02
C VAL A 29 -5.06 -5.70 -9.24
N VAL A 30 -6.34 -6.10 -9.18
CA VAL A 30 -6.71 -7.35 -8.49
C VAL A 30 -6.14 -8.54 -9.24
N ALA A 31 -5.36 -9.35 -8.54
CA ALA A 31 -4.86 -10.63 -9.05
C ALA A 31 -5.72 -11.78 -8.55
N THR A 32 -6.17 -11.72 -7.29
CA THR A 32 -6.98 -12.77 -6.67
C THR A 32 -7.91 -12.13 -5.65
N ASP A 33 -9.17 -12.58 -5.63
CA ASP A 33 -10.13 -12.19 -4.60
C ASP A 33 -11.02 -13.40 -4.35
N GLN A 34 -10.74 -14.14 -3.29
CA GLN A 34 -11.40 -15.41 -2.98
C GLN A 34 -11.82 -15.47 -1.51
N PRO A 35 -12.89 -16.21 -1.20
CA PRO A 35 -13.22 -16.47 0.20
C PRO A 35 -12.05 -17.15 0.90
N PHE A 36 -11.77 -16.75 2.14
CA PHE A 36 -10.75 -17.38 2.96
C PHE A 36 -11.33 -17.95 4.25
N SER A 37 -12.08 -17.13 4.98
CA SER A 37 -12.76 -17.51 6.22
C SER A 37 -14.15 -16.90 6.23
N GLU A 38 -14.88 -17.07 7.33
CA GLU A 38 -16.21 -16.47 7.46
C GLU A 38 -16.17 -14.94 7.51
N THR A 39 -15.02 -14.36 7.90
CA THR A 39 -14.88 -12.94 8.12
C THR A 39 -13.98 -12.24 7.11
N GLN A 40 -13.15 -12.96 6.37
CA GLN A 40 -12.20 -12.35 5.45
C GLN A 40 -12.11 -13.09 4.12
N ARG A 41 -11.85 -12.32 3.07
CA ARG A 41 -11.45 -12.82 1.76
C ARG A 41 -9.93 -12.74 1.66
N TRP A 42 -9.35 -13.52 0.77
CA TRP A 42 -7.95 -13.39 0.40
C TRP A 42 -7.89 -12.50 -0.83
N ILE A 43 -7.45 -11.26 -0.65
CA ILE A 43 -7.40 -10.27 -1.74
C ILE A 43 -5.95 -9.96 -2.03
N GLU A 44 -5.51 -10.38 -3.20
CA GLU A 44 -4.14 -10.20 -3.66
C GLU A 44 -4.11 -9.19 -4.81
N LEU A 45 -3.29 -8.16 -4.69
CA LEU A 45 -3.17 -7.09 -5.68
C LEU A 45 -1.80 -7.14 -6.33
N ARG A 46 -1.76 -6.76 -7.60
CA ARG A 46 -0.50 -6.52 -8.31
C ARG A 46 -0.23 -5.04 -8.38
N ILE A 47 1.03 -4.67 -8.14
CA ILE A 47 1.53 -3.34 -8.45
C ILE A 47 2.05 -3.44 -9.88
N PRO A 48 1.51 -2.66 -10.85
CA PRO A 48 1.95 -2.78 -12.24
C PRO A 48 3.47 -2.66 -12.37
N GLY A 49 4.08 -3.65 -13.04
CA GLY A 49 5.52 -3.70 -13.25
C GLY A 49 6.34 -4.27 -12.10
N ALA A 50 5.72 -4.68 -11.01
CA ALA A 50 6.43 -5.23 -9.85
C ALA A 50 6.15 -6.72 -9.66
N ASP A 51 7.08 -7.43 -9.03
CA ASP A 51 6.94 -8.85 -8.74
C ASP A 51 6.26 -9.12 -7.40
N THR A 52 6.54 -8.29 -6.38
CA THR A 52 5.96 -8.46 -5.05
C THR A 52 4.48 -8.11 -5.06
N ARG A 53 3.65 -9.02 -4.54
CA ARG A 53 2.22 -8.80 -4.41
C ARG A 53 1.89 -8.05 -3.14
N PHE A 54 0.73 -7.41 -3.14
CA PHE A 54 0.21 -6.62 -2.04
C PHE A 54 -1.12 -7.26 -1.61
N VAL A 55 -1.22 -7.70 -0.36
CA VAL A 55 -2.38 -8.48 0.10
C VAL A 55 -3.16 -7.71 1.14
N LEU A 56 -4.47 -7.55 0.92
CA LEU A 56 -5.37 -6.89 1.87
C LEU A 56 -5.97 -7.95 2.78
N PHE A 57 -5.26 -8.24 3.87
CA PHE A 57 -5.63 -9.31 4.77
C PHE A 57 -5.03 -9.06 6.15
N THR A 58 -5.81 -9.30 7.21
CA THR A 58 -5.34 -9.17 8.58
C THR A 58 -5.25 -10.56 9.20
N PRO A 59 -4.03 -11.10 9.42
CA PRO A 59 -3.89 -12.38 10.10
C PRO A 59 -4.47 -12.32 11.51
N ASP A 60 -5.00 -13.44 12.00
CA ASP A 60 -5.54 -13.54 13.36
C ASP A 60 -4.48 -13.13 14.38
N GLY A 61 -4.88 -12.29 15.32
CA GLY A 61 -3.98 -11.78 16.35
C GLY A 61 -3.18 -10.55 15.93
N HIS A 62 -3.35 -10.07 14.70
CA HIS A 62 -2.62 -8.92 14.18
C HIS A 62 -3.49 -7.68 14.02
N GLU A 63 -4.68 -7.67 14.61
CA GLU A 63 -5.62 -6.56 14.49
C GLU A 63 -5.07 -5.26 15.08
N ASP A 64 -4.15 -5.34 16.03
CA ASP A 64 -3.50 -4.18 16.62
C ASP A 64 -2.56 -3.46 15.66
N ARG A 65 -2.21 -4.08 14.54
CA ARG A 65 -1.36 -3.47 13.52
C ARG A 65 -2.14 -2.52 12.59
N ILE A 66 -3.47 -2.61 12.60
CA ILE A 66 -4.30 -1.72 11.79
C ILE A 66 -4.11 -0.29 12.28
N GLY A 67 -3.80 0.63 11.36
CA GLY A 67 -3.58 2.03 11.69
C GLY A 67 -2.14 2.37 12.07
N THR A 68 -1.21 1.43 11.90
CA THR A 68 0.20 1.65 12.20
C THR A 68 1.00 1.90 10.92
N SER A 69 2.29 2.17 11.08
CA SER A 69 3.19 2.38 9.94
C SER A 69 3.58 1.06 9.30
N PHE A 70 3.55 1.04 7.98
CA PHE A 70 4.07 -0.07 7.20
C PHE A 70 5.60 -0.07 7.25
N ASN A 71 6.20 -1.23 7.52
CA ASN A 71 7.65 -1.36 7.60
C ASN A 71 8.25 -1.61 6.22
N GLY A 72 8.21 -0.61 5.37
CA GLY A 72 8.73 -0.68 4.01
C GLY A 72 8.46 0.62 3.29
N ALA A 73 8.85 0.68 2.03
CA ALA A 73 8.63 1.87 1.21
C ALA A 73 8.28 1.46 -0.21
N PHE A 74 7.42 2.25 -0.86
CA PHE A 74 7.14 2.12 -2.28
C PHE A 74 8.17 2.92 -3.06
N ALA A 75 8.62 2.37 -4.19
CA ALA A 75 9.53 3.07 -5.09
C ALA A 75 8.73 3.89 -6.10
N CYS A 76 9.12 5.15 -6.28
CA CYS A 76 8.49 6.06 -7.23
C CYS A 76 9.52 6.60 -8.20
N ASP A 77 9.15 6.72 -9.47
CA ASP A 77 10.01 7.36 -10.46
C ASP A 77 10.13 8.86 -10.19
N ASN A 78 9.01 9.50 -9.82
CA ASN A 78 8.97 10.92 -9.52
C ASN A 78 8.01 11.14 -8.36
N VAL A 79 8.57 11.36 -7.17
CA VAL A 79 7.79 11.49 -5.93
C VAL A 79 6.90 12.73 -5.96
N GLU A 80 7.40 13.86 -6.43
CA GLU A 80 6.64 15.11 -6.46
C GLU A 80 5.43 14.99 -7.37
N LYS A 81 5.61 14.42 -8.56
CA LYS A 81 4.52 14.23 -9.52
C LYS A 81 3.50 13.23 -8.98
N THR A 82 3.95 12.13 -8.40
CA THR A 82 3.07 11.12 -7.80
C THR A 82 2.26 11.73 -6.65
N TYR A 83 2.91 12.53 -5.83
CA TYR A 83 2.25 13.25 -4.74
C TYR A 83 1.12 14.13 -5.27
N GLU A 84 1.37 14.91 -6.33
CA GLU A 84 0.36 15.77 -6.93
C GLU A 84 -0.83 14.97 -7.47
N GLU A 85 -0.56 13.90 -8.19
CA GLU A 85 -1.59 13.04 -8.77
C GLU A 85 -2.44 12.35 -7.70
N LEU A 86 -1.80 11.78 -6.68
CA LEU A 86 -2.51 11.07 -5.61
C LEU A 86 -3.29 12.06 -4.74
N SER A 87 -2.73 13.25 -4.45
CA SER A 87 -3.45 14.27 -3.71
C SER A 87 -4.71 14.71 -4.45
N ALA A 88 -4.63 14.84 -5.78
CA ALA A 88 -5.79 15.18 -6.61
C ALA A 88 -6.87 14.10 -6.57
N ARG A 89 -6.49 12.85 -6.32
CA ARG A 89 -7.43 11.73 -6.16
C ARG A 89 -7.97 11.59 -4.73
N GLY A 90 -7.54 12.47 -3.82
CA GLY A 90 -8.00 12.48 -2.44
C GLY A 90 -7.19 11.64 -1.47
N VAL A 91 -5.99 11.21 -1.85
CA VAL A 91 -5.08 10.52 -0.92
C VAL A 91 -4.53 11.53 0.07
N GLU A 92 -4.61 11.18 1.35
CA GLU A 92 -4.13 12.04 2.43
C GLU A 92 -2.63 11.80 2.67
N PHE A 93 -1.83 12.88 2.67
CA PHE A 93 -0.41 12.80 2.98
C PHE A 93 -0.14 13.38 4.36
N THR A 94 0.63 12.68 5.17
CA THR A 94 1.07 13.16 6.48
C THR A 94 2.41 13.88 6.37
N SER A 95 3.16 13.61 5.30
CA SER A 95 4.38 14.35 4.97
C SER A 95 4.41 14.60 3.46
N PRO A 96 4.44 15.86 3.02
CA PRO A 96 4.63 16.18 1.61
C PRO A 96 6.05 15.81 1.18
N PRO A 97 6.35 15.88 -0.13
CA PRO A 97 7.69 15.53 -0.61
C PRO A 97 8.79 16.32 0.09
N LYS A 98 9.80 15.59 0.54
CA LYS A 98 10.95 16.13 1.22
C LYS A 98 12.21 15.58 0.59
N LYS A 99 13.14 16.48 0.22
CA LYS A 99 14.41 16.09 -0.36
C LYS A 99 15.42 15.76 0.71
N GLU A 100 16.12 14.65 0.50
CA GLU A 100 17.23 14.18 1.32
C GLU A 100 18.43 13.91 0.41
N PRO A 101 19.65 13.73 0.98
CA PRO A 101 20.82 13.43 0.14
C PRO A 101 20.67 12.19 -0.75
N TRP A 102 19.86 11.22 -0.33
CA TRP A 102 19.64 9.97 -1.06
C TRP A 102 18.46 10.03 -2.04
N GLY A 103 17.65 11.07 -2.00
CA GLY A 103 16.47 11.19 -2.85
C GLY A 103 15.34 11.94 -2.17
N THR A 104 14.14 11.79 -2.70
CA THR A 104 12.93 12.45 -2.19
C THR A 104 11.98 11.40 -1.62
N TYR A 105 11.25 11.73 -0.57
CA TYR A 105 10.22 10.84 -0.02
C TYR A 105 8.99 11.63 0.41
N ALA A 106 7.87 10.92 0.54
CA ALA A 106 6.63 11.44 1.08
C ALA A 106 5.95 10.32 1.87
N VAL A 107 5.00 10.67 2.74
CA VAL A 107 4.26 9.69 3.55
C VAL A 107 2.78 9.92 3.37
N PHE A 108 2.04 8.86 3.07
CA PHE A 108 0.59 8.93 2.90
C PHE A 108 -0.12 7.89 3.78
N LYS A 109 -1.42 8.08 3.93
CA LYS A 109 -2.29 7.18 4.68
C LYS A 109 -3.26 6.46 3.78
N ASP A 110 -3.61 5.24 4.15
CA ASP A 110 -4.77 4.55 3.59
C ASP A 110 -6.01 4.81 4.45
N PRO A 111 -7.21 4.30 4.07
CA PRO A 111 -8.44 4.54 4.85
C PRO A 111 -8.43 4.01 6.27
N ASP A 112 -7.59 3.03 6.58
CA ASP A 112 -7.45 2.50 7.93
C ASP A 112 -6.51 3.32 8.80
N GLY A 113 -5.85 4.33 8.23
CA GLY A 113 -4.85 5.13 8.93
C GLY A 113 -3.47 4.50 8.90
N ASN A 114 -3.27 3.41 8.18
CA ASN A 114 -1.93 2.85 7.98
C ASN A 114 -1.10 3.87 7.21
N GLN A 115 0.16 4.03 7.58
CA GLN A 115 1.04 4.99 6.93
C GLN A 115 2.09 4.30 6.08
N PHE A 116 2.36 4.90 4.93
CA PHE A 116 3.27 4.33 3.92
C PHE A 116 4.23 5.40 3.43
N VAL A 117 5.50 5.01 3.32
CA VAL A 117 6.52 5.85 2.72
C VAL A 117 6.57 5.54 1.22
N MET A 118 6.63 6.57 0.38
CA MET A 118 7.04 6.42 -1.01
C MET A 118 8.31 7.22 -1.23
N GLY A 119 9.26 6.64 -1.92
CA GLY A 119 10.58 7.24 -2.09
C GLY A 119 11.12 7.06 -3.48
N THR A 120 12.16 7.84 -3.78
CA THR A 120 12.81 7.81 -5.09
C THR A 120 13.30 6.41 -5.43
N ALA A 121 12.90 5.92 -6.60
CA ALA A 121 13.38 4.66 -7.15
C ALA A 121 14.81 4.82 -7.65
N ARG A 122 15.55 3.76 -7.65
CA ARG A 122 16.96 3.77 -8.04
C ARG A 122 17.22 2.95 -9.25
#